data_c2f07840a883a7a4cfa19f78b232512b
#
_entry.id   c2f07840a883a7a4cfa19f78b232512b
#
_cell.length_a   1.000
_cell.length_b   1.000
_cell.length_c   1.000
_cell.angle_alpha   90.00
_cell.angle_beta   90.00
_cell.angle_gamma   90.00
#
_symmetry.space_group_name_H-M   'P 1'
#
loop_
_entity.id
_entity.type
_entity.pdbx_description
1 polymer ?
#
loop_
_entity_poly.entity_id
_entity_poly.type
_entity_poly.pdbx_seq_one_letter_code
_entity_poly.pdbx_strand_id
1 'polypeptide(L)'
;EMSASLVGSEMCIRDRSKAYAMTGWRIGYVAGPRVEICAMTSFQSHATSNANSIAQYAAMKALQGDPQCVTDMVAQFEARRNAMVEKINSIPGLSCMKPQGAFYIMLNITGVMGKTYNGRVIDSSQTFAELLLADKHVAVVPGNAFEAEGFCRLSYAVAMESCMEGLRRIEEFVSELK
;
A
#
# COMPACT_ATOMS: atom_id res chain seq x y z
N GLU A 1 -10.60 -14.91 9.17
CA GLU A 1 -10.42 -15.77 10.37
C GLU A 1 -9.09 -15.44 11.00
N MET A 2 -9.14 -14.81 12.15
CA MET A 2 -7.95 -14.61 12.98
C MET A 2 -8.10 -15.45 14.24
N SER A 3 -7.64 -16.67 14.17
CA SER A 3 -7.23 -17.37 15.39
C SER A 3 -5.75 -17.09 15.61
N ALA A 4 -5.43 -15.91 16.10
CA ALA A 4 -4.14 -15.70 16.72
C ALA A 4 -4.24 -16.20 18.15
N SER A 5 -3.99 -17.48 18.34
CA SER A 5 -3.60 -18.01 19.61
C SER A 5 -2.20 -17.49 19.90
N LEU A 6 -2.08 -16.47 20.74
CA LEU A 6 -0.79 -16.04 21.27
C LEU A 6 -0.29 -17.15 22.20
N VAL A 7 0.72 -17.88 21.76
CA VAL A 7 1.34 -18.95 22.54
C VAL A 7 2.75 -18.49 22.96
N GLY A 8 2.96 -18.39 24.27
CA GLY A 8 4.28 -18.08 24.83
C GLY A 8 4.69 -16.61 24.69
N SER A 9 5.83 -16.32 24.07
CA SER A 9 6.45 -14.99 23.97
C SER A 9 6.04 -14.20 22.72
N GLU A 10 4.99 -14.59 22.00
CA GLU A 10 4.55 -13.91 20.80
C GLU A 10 3.89 -12.56 21.12
N MET A 11 4.18 -11.56 20.28
CA MET A 11 3.56 -10.25 20.33
C MET A 11 2.80 -9.97 19.03
N CYS A 12 1.54 -9.61 19.15
CA CYS A 12 0.70 -9.26 18.01
C CYS A 12 0.42 -7.75 18.01
N ILE A 13 0.89 -7.06 16.97
CA ILE A 13 0.62 -5.64 16.76
C ILE A 13 -0.44 -5.52 15.65
N ARG A 14 -1.51 -4.78 15.93
CA ARG A 14 -2.60 -4.55 14.98
C ARG A 14 -2.89 -3.07 14.80
N ASP A 15 -2.64 -2.57 13.61
CA ASP A 15 -3.09 -1.24 13.18
C ASP A 15 -4.52 -1.34 12.61
N ARG A 16 -5.43 -0.52 13.11
CA ARG A 16 -6.82 -0.42 12.62
C ARG A 16 -6.96 0.54 11.44
N SER A 17 -5.94 1.33 11.19
CA SER A 17 -5.94 2.35 10.15
C SER A 17 -6.30 1.82 8.77
N LYS A 18 -5.87 0.61 8.43
CA LYS A 18 -6.06 0.03 7.08
C LYS A 18 -7.36 -0.74 6.96
N ALA A 19 -7.60 -1.70 7.87
CA ALA A 19 -8.75 -2.60 7.78
C ALA A 19 -10.11 -1.89 7.89
N TYR A 20 -10.17 -0.78 8.61
CA TYR A 20 -11.40 -0.01 8.84
C TYR A 20 -11.36 1.41 8.26
N ALA A 21 -10.41 1.71 7.37
CA ALA A 21 -10.21 3.04 6.79
C ALA A 21 -10.08 4.16 7.86
N MET A 22 -9.41 3.87 8.97
CA MET A 22 -9.28 4.73 10.14
C MET A 22 -7.91 5.42 10.22
N THR A 23 -7.30 5.78 9.09
CA THR A 23 -5.94 6.35 9.07
C THR A 23 -5.80 7.65 9.85
N GLY A 24 -6.81 8.51 9.81
CA GLY A 24 -6.87 9.79 10.54
C GLY A 24 -7.13 9.64 12.04
N TRP A 25 -7.62 8.49 12.51
CA TRP A 25 -7.95 8.25 13.91
C TRP A 25 -6.75 7.95 14.79
N ARG A 26 -5.60 7.63 14.19
CA ARG A 26 -4.33 7.36 14.87
C ARG A 26 -4.46 6.34 16.00
N ILE A 27 -5.05 5.18 15.72
CA ILE A 27 -5.35 4.14 16.70
C ILE A 27 -4.86 2.77 16.23
N GLY A 28 -4.25 2.03 17.13
CA GLY A 28 -3.87 0.63 16.99
C GLY A 28 -3.89 -0.03 18.36
N TYR A 29 -3.66 -1.32 18.42
CA TYR A 29 -3.47 -2.04 19.68
C TYR A 29 -2.39 -3.10 19.55
N VAL A 30 -1.84 -3.47 20.67
CA VAL A 30 -0.86 -4.55 20.80
C VAL A 30 -1.33 -5.50 21.87
N ALA A 31 -1.14 -6.80 21.64
CA ALA A 31 -1.33 -7.85 22.62
C ALA A 31 -0.06 -8.71 22.68
N GLY A 32 0.36 -9.11 23.88
CA GLY A 32 1.58 -9.87 24.07
C GLY A 32 1.81 -10.23 25.53
N PRO A 33 2.98 -10.76 25.87
CA PRO A 33 3.32 -11.11 27.25
C PRO A 33 3.27 -9.88 28.17
N ARG A 34 2.88 -10.12 29.42
CA ARG A 34 2.61 -9.06 30.39
C ARG A 34 3.79 -8.11 30.61
N VAL A 35 5.00 -8.65 30.64
CA VAL A 35 6.23 -7.88 30.93
C VAL A 35 6.43 -6.81 29.85
N GLU A 36 6.36 -7.20 28.59
CA GLU A 36 6.53 -6.32 27.43
C GLU A 36 5.40 -5.29 27.36
N ILE A 37 4.16 -5.72 27.56
CA ILE A 37 3.00 -4.80 27.53
C ILE A 37 3.07 -3.78 28.68
N CYS A 38 3.49 -4.17 29.87
CA CYS A 38 3.70 -3.22 30.97
C CYS A 38 4.79 -2.20 30.65
N ALA A 39 5.92 -2.64 30.09
CA ALA A 39 6.99 -1.73 29.66
C ALA A 39 6.54 -0.76 28.58
N MET A 40 5.82 -1.25 27.54
CA MET A 40 5.24 -0.41 26.48
C MET A 40 4.23 0.60 27.04
N THR A 41 3.37 0.18 27.96
CA THR A 41 2.37 1.05 28.61
C THR A 41 3.05 2.15 29.41
N SER A 42 4.09 1.82 30.19
CA SER A 42 4.88 2.79 30.94
C SER A 42 5.52 3.82 30.00
N PHE A 43 6.19 3.36 28.93
CA PHE A 43 6.79 4.24 27.94
C PHE A 43 5.75 5.15 27.28
N GLN A 44 4.62 4.58 26.84
CA GLN A 44 3.54 5.32 26.17
C GLN A 44 2.94 6.38 27.10
N SER A 45 2.79 6.09 28.39
CA SER A 45 2.24 7.04 29.37
C SER A 45 3.07 8.32 29.52
N HIS A 46 4.40 8.19 29.34
CA HIS A 46 5.30 9.35 29.35
C HIS A 46 5.43 10.05 28.00
N ALA A 47 5.23 9.33 26.88
CA ALA A 47 5.36 9.87 25.54
C ALA A 47 4.11 10.66 25.10
N THR A 48 2.91 10.06 25.24
CA THR A 48 1.64 10.64 24.74
C THR A 48 0.47 10.49 25.72
N SER A 49 0.71 10.02 26.94
CA SER A 49 -0.27 9.65 27.95
C SER A 49 -1.13 8.45 27.55
N ASN A 50 -2.04 8.61 26.58
CA ASN A 50 -2.84 7.54 26.01
C ASN A 50 -3.40 7.94 24.64
N ALA A 51 -3.99 6.98 23.92
CA ALA A 51 -4.68 7.26 22.67
C ALA A 51 -5.96 8.08 22.92
N ASN A 52 -6.38 8.87 21.93
CA ASN A 52 -7.60 9.65 21.96
C ASN A 52 -8.81 8.77 22.31
N SER A 53 -9.61 9.18 23.31
CA SER A 53 -10.75 8.39 23.80
C SER A 53 -11.83 8.18 22.74
N ILE A 54 -12.10 9.17 21.90
CA ILE A 54 -13.06 9.05 20.78
C ILE A 54 -12.58 7.96 19.81
N ALA A 55 -11.29 7.95 19.48
CA ALA A 55 -10.71 6.92 18.62
C ALA A 55 -10.78 5.51 19.25
N GLN A 56 -10.59 5.40 20.56
CA GLN A 56 -10.75 4.13 21.28
C GLN A 56 -12.17 3.59 21.19
N TYR A 57 -13.20 4.43 21.43
CA TYR A 57 -14.60 4.05 21.29
C TYR A 57 -14.96 3.68 19.85
N ALA A 58 -14.46 4.43 18.87
CA ALA A 58 -14.67 4.12 17.46
C ALA A 58 -14.05 2.77 17.08
N ALA A 59 -12.81 2.49 17.51
CA ALA A 59 -12.14 1.22 17.28
C ALA A 59 -12.86 0.06 17.95
N MET A 60 -13.34 0.24 19.17
CA MET A 60 -14.15 -0.76 19.88
C MET A 60 -15.45 -1.08 19.11
N LYS A 61 -16.15 -0.06 18.63
CA LYS A 61 -17.38 -0.24 17.83
C LYS A 61 -17.09 -0.91 16.49
N ALA A 62 -15.99 -0.57 15.83
CA ALA A 62 -15.58 -1.24 14.60
C ALA A 62 -15.29 -2.74 14.80
N LEU A 63 -14.70 -3.10 15.94
CA LEU A 63 -14.43 -4.51 16.29
C LEU A 63 -15.67 -5.31 16.70
N GLN A 64 -16.62 -4.66 17.33
CA GLN A 64 -17.86 -5.27 17.82
C GLN A 64 -19.00 -5.26 16.80
N GLY A 65 -18.87 -4.44 15.76
CA GLY A 65 -19.89 -4.26 14.72
C GLY A 65 -19.90 -5.37 13.69
N ASP A 66 -20.81 -5.24 12.73
CA ASP A 66 -20.93 -6.14 11.60
C ASP A 66 -19.67 -6.00 10.71
N PRO A 67 -18.96 -7.10 10.39
CA PRO A 67 -17.80 -7.09 9.50
C PRO A 67 -18.16 -6.80 8.03
N GLN A 68 -19.43 -6.64 7.68
CA GLN A 68 -19.88 -6.47 6.29
C GLN A 68 -19.19 -5.30 5.59
N CYS A 69 -18.99 -4.18 6.29
CA CYS A 69 -18.27 -3.03 5.71
C CYS A 69 -16.81 -3.36 5.30
N VAL A 70 -16.15 -4.25 6.02
CA VAL A 70 -14.80 -4.72 5.65
C VAL A 70 -14.88 -5.66 4.45
N THR A 71 -15.87 -6.57 4.44
CA THR A 71 -16.10 -7.49 3.32
C THR A 71 -16.37 -6.73 2.03
N ASP A 72 -17.20 -5.70 2.07
CA ASP A 72 -17.52 -4.84 0.92
C ASP A 72 -16.28 -4.09 0.41
N MET A 73 -15.47 -3.53 1.32
CA MET A 73 -14.19 -2.92 0.94
C MET A 73 -13.23 -3.92 0.30
N VAL A 74 -13.09 -5.11 0.85
CA VAL A 74 -12.22 -6.16 0.30
C VAL A 74 -12.65 -6.51 -1.13
N ALA A 75 -13.95 -6.67 -1.39
CA ALA A 75 -14.47 -6.93 -2.73
C ALA A 75 -14.09 -5.82 -3.72
N GLN A 76 -14.20 -4.55 -3.31
CA GLN A 76 -13.79 -3.40 -4.13
C GLN A 76 -12.27 -3.38 -4.40
N PHE A 77 -11.46 -3.63 -3.38
CA PHE A 77 -10.00 -3.72 -3.54
C PHE A 77 -9.59 -4.89 -4.43
N GLU A 78 -10.27 -6.02 -4.32
CA GLU A 78 -10.02 -7.18 -5.16
C GLU A 78 -10.34 -6.90 -6.63
N ALA A 79 -11.46 -6.25 -6.92
CA ALA A 79 -11.82 -5.84 -8.27
C ALA A 79 -10.77 -4.90 -8.88
N ARG A 80 -10.33 -3.87 -8.13
CA ARG A 80 -9.29 -2.93 -8.56
C ARG A 80 -7.96 -3.63 -8.82
N ARG A 81 -7.53 -4.48 -7.88
CA ARG A 81 -6.31 -5.28 -8.03
C ARG A 81 -6.34 -6.09 -9.31
N ASN A 82 -7.41 -6.84 -9.54
CA ASN A 82 -7.51 -7.73 -10.69
C ASN A 82 -7.45 -6.94 -12.00
N ALA A 83 -8.21 -5.85 -12.12
CA ALA A 83 -8.21 -4.99 -13.31
C ALA A 83 -6.83 -4.36 -13.57
N MET A 84 -6.16 -3.87 -12.51
CA MET A 84 -4.82 -3.28 -12.64
C MET A 84 -3.76 -4.31 -13.03
N VAL A 85 -3.78 -5.51 -12.45
CA VAL A 85 -2.82 -6.58 -12.79
C VAL A 85 -2.98 -6.98 -14.25
N GLU A 86 -4.21 -7.16 -14.72
CA GLU A 86 -4.49 -7.48 -16.13
C GLU A 86 -3.98 -6.36 -17.05
N LYS A 87 -4.31 -5.10 -16.76
CA LYS A 87 -3.88 -3.95 -17.56
C LYS A 87 -2.36 -3.79 -17.57
N ILE A 88 -1.68 -3.88 -16.43
CA ILE A 88 -0.21 -3.77 -16.34
C ILE A 88 0.46 -4.82 -17.21
N ASN A 89 0.04 -6.09 -17.10
CA ASN A 89 0.65 -7.20 -17.86
C ASN A 89 0.32 -7.15 -19.35
N SER A 90 -0.58 -6.29 -19.79
CA SER A 90 -0.83 -6.03 -21.22
C SER A 90 0.09 -4.94 -21.80
N ILE A 91 0.80 -4.17 -20.96
CA ILE A 91 1.68 -3.08 -21.42
C ILE A 91 3.07 -3.65 -21.75
N PRO A 92 3.56 -3.52 -23.00
CA PRO A 92 4.88 -4.03 -23.38
C PRO A 92 6.02 -3.45 -22.54
N GLY A 93 6.86 -4.29 -21.99
CA GLY A 93 8.00 -3.91 -21.16
C GLY A 93 7.68 -3.71 -19.68
N LEU A 94 6.42 -3.82 -19.29
CA LEU A 94 5.99 -3.81 -17.89
C LEU A 94 5.42 -5.16 -17.47
N SER A 95 5.51 -5.46 -16.19
CA SER A 95 4.86 -6.64 -15.61
C SER A 95 4.61 -6.45 -14.11
N CYS A 96 3.76 -7.28 -13.54
CA CYS A 96 3.62 -7.38 -12.09
C CYS A 96 3.12 -8.75 -11.68
N MET A 97 3.44 -9.14 -10.44
CA MET A 97 2.82 -10.28 -9.79
C MET A 97 1.48 -9.85 -9.18
N LYS A 98 0.51 -10.75 -9.16
CA LYS A 98 -0.77 -10.52 -8.48
C LYS A 98 -0.55 -10.55 -6.96
N PRO A 99 -0.71 -9.43 -6.25
CA PRO A 99 -0.53 -9.41 -4.80
C PRO A 99 -1.67 -10.17 -4.10
N GLN A 100 -1.34 -10.87 -3.03
CA GLN A 100 -2.32 -11.62 -2.23
C GLN A 100 -2.94 -10.78 -1.11
N GLY A 101 -2.36 -9.63 -0.80
CA GLY A 101 -2.81 -8.72 0.25
C GLY A 101 -2.31 -7.30 0.05
N ALA A 102 -2.56 -6.45 1.03
CA ALA A 102 -2.33 -5.01 0.99
C ALA A 102 -3.14 -4.31 -0.13
N PHE A 103 -2.77 -3.10 -0.49
CA PHE A 103 -3.36 -2.31 -1.59
C PHE A 103 -2.26 -1.71 -2.48
N TYR A 104 -1.16 -2.44 -2.63
CA TYR A 104 -0.01 -2.07 -3.44
C TYR A 104 0.28 -3.12 -4.51
N ILE A 105 0.76 -2.64 -5.66
CA ILE A 105 1.35 -3.46 -6.72
C ILE A 105 2.80 -3.01 -6.91
N MET A 106 3.72 -3.97 -6.98
CA MET A 106 5.10 -3.73 -7.40
C MET A 106 5.16 -3.88 -8.92
N LEU A 107 5.23 -2.75 -9.60
CA LEU A 107 5.36 -2.66 -11.04
C LEU A 107 6.81 -2.93 -11.43
N ASN A 108 7.05 -3.98 -12.17
CA ASN A 108 8.36 -4.28 -12.76
C ASN A 108 8.55 -3.43 -14.02
N ILE A 109 9.60 -2.60 -14.01
CA ILE A 109 9.97 -1.68 -15.10
C ILE A 109 11.28 -2.10 -15.79
N THR A 110 11.83 -3.27 -15.46
CA THR A 110 13.13 -3.71 -16.01
C THR A 110 13.13 -3.80 -17.53
N GLY A 111 11.98 -4.10 -18.16
CA GLY A 111 11.85 -4.15 -19.61
C GLY A 111 11.87 -2.81 -20.33
N VAL A 112 11.84 -1.69 -19.58
CA VAL A 112 11.95 -0.32 -20.12
C VAL A 112 13.20 0.41 -19.63
N MET A 113 13.98 -0.18 -18.74
CA MET A 113 15.27 0.38 -18.33
C MET A 113 16.24 0.43 -19.50
N GLY A 114 17.04 1.48 -19.54
CA GLY A 114 17.98 1.77 -20.65
C GLY A 114 17.35 2.48 -21.84
N LYS A 115 16.03 2.53 -21.94
CA LYS A 115 15.33 3.33 -22.94
C LYS A 115 15.40 4.82 -22.62
N THR A 116 15.13 5.66 -23.62
CA THR A 116 15.19 7.13 -23.50
C THR A 116 13.81 7.76 -23.62
N TYR A 117 13.58 8.79 -22.81
CA TYR A 117 12.42 9.68 -22.89
C TYR A 117 12.91 11.13 -22.98
N ASN A 118 12.55 11.83 -24.06
CA ASN A 118 12.99 13.22 -24.29
C ASN A 118 14.49 13.45 -24.09
N GLY A 119 15.34 12.47 -24.52
CA GLY A 119 16.78 12.53 -24.41
C GLY A 119 17.35 12.13 -23.04
N ARG A 120 16.54 11.83 -22.06
CA ARG A 120 16.96 11.32 -20.74
C ARG A 120 16.80 9.79 -20.68
N VAL A 121 17.85 9.09 -20.29
CA VAL A 121 17.86 7.63 -20.15
C VAL A 121 17.15 7.24 -18.87
N ILE A 122 16.30 6.20 -18.91
CA ILE A 122 15.71 5.55 -17.73
C ILE A 122 16.77 4.58 -17.17
N ASP A 123 17.62 5.09 -16.29
CA ASP A 123 18.73 4.36 -15.67
C ASP A 123 18.36 3.78 -14.30
N SER A 124 17.24 4.22 -13.72
CA SER A 124 16.81 3.85 -12.37
C SER A 124 15.28 3.96 -12.20
N SER A 125 14.76 3.33 -11.17
CA SER A 125 13.36 3.50 -10.76
C SER A 125 13.03 4.93 -10.36
N GLN A 126 14.02 5.65 -9.83
CA GLN A 126 13.91 7.07 -9.51
C GLN A 126 13.68 7.90 -10.76
N THR A 127 14.53 7.72 -11.80
CA THR A 127 14.41 8.45 -13.08
C THR A 127 13.07 8.16 -13.76
N PHE A 128 12.62 6.90 -13.75
CA PHE A 128 11.30 6.53 -14.27
C PHE A 128 10.19 7.29 -13.54
N ALA A 129 10.19 7.28 -12.21
CA ALA A 129 9.17 7.94 -11.39
C ALA A 129 9.14 9.47 -11.60
N GLU A 130 10.31 10.12 -11.69
CA GLU A 130 10.43 11.56 -11.93
C GLU A 130 9.87 11.98 -13.30
N LEU A 131 10.24 11.26 -14.36
CA LEU A 131 9.78 11.55 -15.72
C LEU A 131 8.27 11.32 -15.85
N LEU A 132 7.78 10.22 -15.30
CA LEU A 132 6.35 9.90 -15.29
C LEU A 132 5.52 10.96 -14.54
N LEU A 133 6.02 11.43 -13.39
CA LEU A 133 5.37 12.48 -12.62
C LEU A 133 5.37 13.82 -13.36
N ALA A 134 6.51 14.21 -13.91
CA ALA A 134 6.69 15.51 -14.56
C ALA A 134 5.81 15.65 -15.81
N ASP A 135 5.72 14.60 -16.62
CA ASP A 135 5.10 14.67 -17.94
C ASP A 135 3.67 14.11 -17.99
N LYS A 136 3.43 13.00 -17.31
CA LYS A 136 2.11 12.34 -17.31
C LYS A 136 1.30 12.57 -16.01
N HIS A 137 1.88 13.26 -15.03
CA HIS A 137 1.22 13.57 -13.74
C HIS A 137 0.73 12.31 -13.00
N VAL A 138 1.53 11.23 -13.07
CA VAL A 138 1.29 9.99 -12.32
C VAL A 138 2.39 9.81 -11.29
N ALA A 139 2.01 9.84 -10.01
CA ALA A 139 2.91 9.62 -8.90
C ALA A 139 3.03 8.13 -8.59
N VAL A 140 4.26 7.63 -8.59
CA VAL A 140 4.62 6.28 -8.15
C VAL A 140 5.76 6.37 -7.14
N VAL A 141 5.91 5.36 -6.29
CA VAL A 141 7.06 5.33 -5.36
C VAL A 141 8.16 4.48 -5.99
N PRO A 142 9.35 5.06 -6.24
CA PRO A 142 10.45 4.31 -6.83
C PRO A 142 10.94 3.19 -5.90
N GLY A 143 11.36 2.08 -6.49
CA GLY A 143 11.70 0.85 -5.77
C GLY A 143 12.98 0.95 -4.93
N ASN A 144 13.88 1.88 -5.26
CA ASN A 144 15.08 2.12 -4.45
C ASN A 144 14.74 2.45 -2.98
N ALA A 145 13.57 3.07 -2.72
CA ALA A 145 13.08 3.31 -1.36
C ALA A 145 12.76 2.01 -0.58
N PHE A 146 12.75 0.85 -1.25
CA PHE A 146 12.44 -0.47 -0.71
C PHE A 146 13.55 -1.49 -1.02
N GLU A 147 14.74 -1.03 -1.40
CA GLU A 147 15.86 -1.89 -1.86
C GLU A 147 15.48 -2.78 -3.06
N ALA A 148 14.52 -2.33 -3.87
CA ALA A 148 13.95 -3.07 -5.01
C ALA A 148 14.11 -2.26 -6.31
N GLU A 149 15.37 -2.04 -6.73
CA GLU A 149 15.65 -1.35 -8.00
C GLU A 149 15.05 -2.11 -9.18
N GLY A 150 14.60 -1.39 -10.21
CA GLY A 150 13.86 -1.96 -11.34
C GLY A 150 12.36 -2.16 -11.08
N PHE A 151 11.88 -1.70 -9.91
CA PHE A 151 10.45 -1.72 -9.57
C PHE A 151 9.95 -0.34 -9.17
N CYS A 152 8.64 -0.12 -9.31
CA CYS A 152 7.93 1.02 -8.74
C CYS A 152 6.67 0.53 -8.00
N ARG A 153 6.37 1.15 -6.86
CA ARG A 153 5.15 0.80 -6.12
C ARG A 153 3.98 1.67 -6.52
N LEU A 154 2.90 1.04 -6.94
CA LEU A 154 1.58 1.63 -7.19
C LEU A 154 0.65 1.35 -6.01
N SER A 155 -0.29 2.27 -5.75
CA SER A 155 -1.38 2.07 -4.80
C SER A 155 -2.71 2.00 -5.54
N TYR A 156 -3.58 1.05 -5.17
CA TYR A 156 -4.95 0.97 -5.66
C TYR A 156 -6.00 1.36 -4.60
N ALA A 157 -5.57 2.12 -3.58
CA ALA A 157 -6.47 2.69 -2.56
C ALA A 157 -7.14 4.00 -3.05
N VAL A 158 -7.57 4.04 -4.30
CA VAL A 158 -8.26 5.15 -4.96
C VAL A 158 -9.43 4.61 -5.78
N ALA A 159 -10.23 5.47 -6.41
CA ALA A 159 -11.32 5.03 -7.27
C ALA A 159 -10.84 4.19 -8.47
N MET A 160 -11.67 3.28 -8.97
CA MET A 160 -11.34 2.42 -10.12
C MET A 160 -10.96 3.26 -11.35
N GLU A 161 -11.70 4.33 -11.61
CA GLU A 161 -11.47 5.24 -12.73
C GLU A 161 -10.07 5.89 -12.64
N SER A 162 -9.66 6.29 -11.43
CA SER A 162 -8.33 6.86 -11.20
C SER A 162 -7.23 5.83 -11.40
N CYS A 163 -7.46 4.57 -10.98
CA CYS A 163 -6.51 3.48 -11.24
C CYS A 163 -6.30 3.27 -12.74
N MET A 164 -7.39 3.16 -13.49
CA MET A 164 -7.33 2.88 -14.93
C MET A 164 -6.78 4.07 -15.72
N GLU A 165 -7.13 5.30 -15.36
CA GLU A 165 -6.56 6.49 -15.98
C GLU A 165 -5.05 6.61 -15.70
N GLY A 166 -4.61 6.32 -14.48
CA GLY A 166 -3.18 6.27 -14.17
C GLY A 166 -2.43 5.25 -15.03
N LEU A 167 -2.99 4.06 -15.21
CA LEU A 167 -2.39 3.03 -16.07
C LEU A 167 -2.42 3.39 -17.55
N ARG A 168 -3.45 4.06 -18.03
CA ARG A 168 -3.51 4.58 -19.40
C ARG A 168 -2.35 5.57 -19.64
N ARG A 169 -2.09 6.47 -18.70
CA ARG A 169 -0.99 7.43 -18.80
C ARG A 169 0.38 6.75 -18.72
N ILE A 170 0.52 5.70 -17.91
CA ILE A 170 1.74 4.88 -17.86
C ILE A 170 1.97 4.19 -19.21
N GLU A 171 0.93 3.61 -19.81
CA GLU A 171 1.01 2.99 -21.14
C GLU A 171 1.42 4.00 -22.22
N GLU A 172 0.82 5.18 -22.22
CA GLU A 172 1.19 6.28 -23.11
C GLU A 172 2.66 6.67 -22.95
N PHE A 173 3.12 6.87 -21.69
CA PHE A 173 4.51 7.15 -21.39
C PHE A 173 5.46 6.07 -21.95
N VAL A 174 5.14 4.80 -21.69
CA VAL A 174 5.96 3.66 -22.15
C VAL A 174 6.00 3.56 -23.67
N SER A 175 4.91 3.89 -24.37
CA SER A 175 4.84 3.88 -25.84
C SER A 175 5.71 4.95 -26.50
N GLU A 176 6.03 6.03 -25.79
CA GLU A 176 6.88 7.12 -26.26
C GLU A 176 8.38 6.87 -26.04
N LEU A 177 8.74 5.80 -25.33
CA LEU A 177 10.14 5.43 -25.07
C LEU A 177 10.83 4.91 -26.32
N LYS A 178 12.10 5.33 -26.51
CA LYS A 178 12.97 4.94 -27.63
C LYS A 178 14.12 4.07 -27.18
#